data_bd3ab9cb2b1d13f068f7f4f1365c61b5
#
_entry.id   bd3ab9cb2b1d13f068f7f4f1365c61b5
#
_cell.length_a   1.000
_cell.length_b   1.000
_cell.length_c   1.000
_cell.angle_alpha   90.00
_cell.angle_beta   90.00
_cell.angle_gamma   90.00
#
_symmetry.space_group_name_H-M   'P 1'
#
loop_
_entity.id
_entity.type
_entity.pdbx_description
1 polymer ?
#
loop_
_entity_poly.entity_id
_entity_poly.type
_entity_poly.pdbx_seq_one_letter_code
_entity_poly.pdbx_strand_id
1 'polypeptide(L)'
;TPLALSDSQEKVVKNIENSKFIAVQGPPGTGKSQTIVNLVAHLIANGKTVLVASRMDKAVDVVADRLNDLGAPYLALRAGRMNYQKQLSLQLQDLLAGKVELDEDVDDFIFADTKDMKQHLDCMRETEAKCEKIIKLEKAWHDLKSDIKQQSANVGEMEYIKHPLKKSEIDSINDVIKTLSDNMEKSGLFASFANMSSLRQLKKILNIKDFEVEPENLDRLRVELDFITQKWKLRKIESDIQKTGNLHVMMEQIRQMKRKQKTLAINILKSTRREAIK
;
A
#
# COMPACT_ATOMS: atom_id res chain seq x y z
N THR A 1 -11.74 -1.28 -13.27
CA THR A 1 -11.61 -0.24 -14.31
C THR A 1 -10.53 -0.61 -15.31
N PRO A 2 -10.72 -0.38 -16.63
CA PRO A 2 -9.77 -0.80 -17.66
C PRO A 2 -8.48 0.03 -17.73
N LEU A 3 -8.50 1.25 -17.22
CA LEU A 3 -7.33 2.13 -17.17
C LEU A 3 -6.88 2.33 -15.74
N ALA A 4 -5.57 2.56 -15.54
CA ALA A 4 -5.01 2.83 -14.21
C ALA A 4 -5.64 4.10 -13.61
N LEU A 5 -5.87 4.09 -12.32
CA LEU A 5 -6.43 5.21 -11.54
C LEU A 5 -5.46 5.60 -10.42
N SER A 6 -5.42 6.89 -10.11
CA SER A 6 -4.87 7.37 -8.84
C SER A 6 -5.88 7.17 -7.71
N ASP A 7 -5.45 7.25 -6.46
CA ASP A 7 -6.31 7.08 -5.29
C ASP A 7 -7.50 8.04 -5.27
N SER A 8 -7.29 9.29 -5.73
CA SER A 8 -8.36 10.29 -5.83
C SER A 8 -9.37 9.94 -6.92
N GLN A 9 -8.92 9.41 -8.06
CA GLN A 9 -9.77 8.96 -9.15
C GLN A 9 -10.54 7.69 -8.77
N GLU A 10 -9.92 6.77 -8.04
CA GLU A 10 -10.57 5.56 -7.52
C GLU A 10 -11.71 5.90 -6.55
N LYS A 11 -11.53 6.90 -5.69
CA LYS A 11 -12.60 7.41 -4.81
C LYS A 11 -13.81 7.91 -5.59
N VAL A 12 -13.60 8.56 -6.75
CA VAL A 12 -14.71 9.01 -7.61
C VAL A 12 -15.50 7.81 -8.14
N VAL A 13 -14.80 6.77 -8.65
CA VAL A 13 -15.45 5.56 -9.17
C VAL A 13 -16.22 4.82 -8.07
N LYS A 14 -15.66 4.68 -6.86
CA LYS A 14 -16.32 4.03 -5.72
C LYS A 14 -17.59 4.75 -5.25
N ASN A 15 -17.62 6.08 -5.37
CA ASN A 15 -18.74 6.89 -4.89
C ASN A 15 -19.87 7.05 -5.91
N ILE A 16 -19.67 6.66 -7.19
CA ILE A 16 -20.64 6.91 -8.25
C ILE A 16 -21.98 6.19 -8.01
N GLU A 17 -21.96 5.02 -7.40
CA GLU A 17 -23.16 4.23 -7.14
C GLU A 17 -23.96 4.75 -5.93
N ASN A 18 -23.29 5.42 -5.00
CA ASN A 18 -23.87 5.87 -3.75
C ASN A 18 -24.30 7.35 -3.76
N SER A 19 -24.02 8.08 -4.85
CA SER A 19 -24.23 9.52 -4.90
C SER A 19 -25.10 9.90 -6.10
N LYS A 20 -26.13 10.70 -5.86
CA LYS A 20 -26.99 11.26 -6.95
C LYS A 20 -26.24 12.32 -7.78
N PHE A 21 -25.24 12.95 -7.22
CA PHE A 21 -24.46 14.01 -7.83
C PHE A 21 -23.02 13.96 -7.31
N ILE A 22 -22.05 14.00 -8.23
CA ILE A 22 -20.61 14.08 -7.91
C ILE A 22 -19.99 15.20 -8.73
N ALA A 23 -19.38 16.17 -8.06
CA ALA A 23 -18.56 17.18 -8.71
C ALA A 23 -17.08 16.78 -8.67
N VAL A 24 -16.45 16.67 -9.84
CA VAL A 24 -15.01 16.35 -9.96
C VAL A 24 -14.28 17.56 -10.48
N GLN A 25 -13.41 18.13 -9.67
CA GLN A 25 -12.60 19.28 -10.02
C GLN A 25 -11.12 18.89 -10.11
N GLY A 26 -10.41 19.42 -11.09
CA GLY A 26 -8.97 19.16 -11.23
C GLY A 26 -8.34 20.04 -12.31
N PRO A 27 -7.07 20.45 -12.12
CA PRO A 27 -6.33 21.22 -13.13
C PRO A 27 -6.12 20.43 -14.44
N PRO A 28 -5.68 21.07 -15.52
CA PRO A 28 -5.25 20.39 -16.73
C PRO A 28 -4.17 19.33 -16.42
N GLY A 29 -4.19 18.19 -17.12
CA GLY A 29 -3.19 17.13 -16.94
C GLY A 29 -3.48 16.13 -15.80
N THR A 30 -4.48 16.35 -14.95
CA THR A 30 -4.82 15.44 -13.82
C THR A 30 -5.56 14.16 -14.22
N GLY A 31 -5.70 13.87 -15.51
CA GLY A 31 -6.34 12.65 -15.98
C GLY A 31 -7.88 12.65 -15.94
N LYS A 32 -8.55 13.83 -15.95
CA LYS A 32 -10.03 13.91 -15.94
C LYS A 32 -10.69 13.05 -17.04
N SER A 33 -10.18 13.11 -18.28
CA SER A 33 -10.71 12.28 -19.38
C SER A 33 -10.54 10.79 -19.11
N GLN A 34 -9.44 10.39 -18.49
CA GLN A 34 -9.21 8.99 -18.07
C GLN A 34 -10.18 8.56 -16.98
N THR A 35 -10.48 9.45 -16.03
CA THR A 35 -11.50 9.20 -15.00
C THR A 35 -12.88 9.02 -15.63
N ILE A 36 -13.24 9.86 -16.62
CA ILE A 36 -14.53 9.75 -17.33
C ILE A 36 -14.61 8.41 -18.07
N VAL A 37 -13.57 8.01 -18.82
CA VAL A 37 -13.52 6.71 -19.51
C VAL A 37 -13.71 5.54 -18.55
N ASN A 38 -13.01 5.57 -17.42
CA ASN A 38 -13.15 4.53 -16.39
C ASN A 38 -14.54 4.50 -15.74
N LEU A 39 -15.15 5.68 -15.50
CA LEU A 39 -16.51 5.78 -14.97
C LEU A 39 -17.54 5.19 -15.96
N VAL A 40 -17.44 5.58 -17.23
CA VAL A 40 -18.33 5.07 -18.29
C VAL A 40 -18.16 3.56 -18.41
N ALA A 41 -16.93 3.06 -18.50
CA ALA A 41 -16.65 1.63 -18.57
C ALA A 41 -17.18 0.86 -17.36
N HIS A 42 -17.03 1.41 -16.16
CA HIS A 42 -17.56 0.81 -14.92
C HIS A 42 -19.09 0.74 -14.94
N LEU A 43 -19.76 1.82 -15.32
CA LEU A 43 -21.23 1.87 -15.39
C LEU A 43 -21.79 0.93 -16.46
N ILE A 44 -21.17 0.85 -17.65
CA ILE A 44 -21.56 -0.09 -18.71
C ILE A 44 -21.38 -1.54 -18.22
N ALA A 45 -20.25 -1.86 -17.56
CA ALA A 45 -20.01 -3.19 -17.01
C ALA A 45 -21.07 -3.61 -15.96
N ASN A 46 -21.70 -2.63 -15.31
CA ASN A 46 -22.83 -2.84 -14.38
C ASN A 46 -24.21 -2.72 -15.07
N GLY A 47 -24.27 -2.82 -16.40
CA GLY A 47 -25.52 -2.79 -17.17
C GLY A 47 -26.23 -1.43 -17.19
N LYS A 48 -25.49 -0.34 -16.91
CA LYS A 48 -26.05 1.02 -16.91
C LYS A 48 -25.87 1.70 -18.26
N THR A 49 -26.86 2.50 -18.64
CA THR A 49 -26.78 3.41 -19.81
C THR A 49 -26.12 4.72 -19.37
N VAL A 50 -25.21 5.23 -20.18
CA VAL A 50 -24.44 6.44 -19.84
C VAL A 50 -24.56 7.47 -20.96
N LEU A 51 -24.84 8.71 -20.58
CA LEU A 51 -24.81 9.87 -21.49
C LEU A 51 -23.62 10.77 -21.11
N VAL A 52 -22.70 10.98 -22.05
CA VAL A 52 -21.60 11.94 -21.89
C VAL A 52 -21.90 13.18 -22.74
N ALA A 53 -21.98 14.34 -22.12
CA ALA A 53 -22.24 15.60 -22.78
C ALA A 53 -21.14 16.64 -22.47
N SER A 54 -20.76 17.43 -23.48
CA SER A 54 -19.82 18.54 -23.34
C SER A 54 -20.19 19.67 -24.28
N ARG A 55 -19.80 20.89 -23.91
CA ARG A 55 -19.88 22.06 -24.81
C ARG A 55 -18.88 21.97 -25.96
N MET A 56 -17.82 21.19 -25.81
CA MET A 56 -16.73 21.04 -26.80
C MET A 56 -16.83 19.64 -27.41
N ASP A 57 -17.06 19.58 -28.72
CA ASP A 57 -17.13 18.31 -29.48
C ASP A 57 -15.88 17.46 -29.28
N LYS A 58 -14.70 18.09 -29.37
CA LYS A 58 -13.39 17.44 -29.22
C LYS A 58 -13.24 16.71 -27.86
N ALA A 59 -13.86 17.22 -26.80
CA ALA A 59 -13.79 16.58 -25.48
C ALA A 59 -14.58 15.27 -25.44
N VAL A 60 -15.72 15.22 -26.14
CA VAL A 60 -16.55 14.00 -26.27
C VAL A 60 -15.89 13.01 -27.21
N ASP A 61 -15.30 13.48 -28.31
CA ASP A 61 -14.58 12.63 -29.26
C ASP A 61 -13.43 11.88 -28.58
N VAL A 62 -12.61 12.56 -27.79
CA VAL A 62 -11.53 11.91 -27.01
C VAL A 62 -12.03 10.82 -26.07
N VAL A 63 -13.21 11.00 -25.46
CA VAL A 63 -13.78 9.99 -24.57
C VAL A 63 -14.33 8.81 -25.40
N ALA A 64 -15.02 9.09 -26.52
CA ALA A 64 -15.57 8.07 -27.40
C ALA A 64 -14.47 7.20 -28.02
N ASP A 65 -13.42 7.82 -28.56
CA ASP A 65 -12.29 7.13 -29.17
C ASP A 65 -11.61 6.20 -28.13
N ARG A 66 -11.31 6.72 -26.94
CA ARG A 66 -10.69 5.92 -25.88
C ARG A 66 -11.56 4.77 -25.38
N LEU A 67 -12.89 4.91 -25.38
CA LEU A 67 -13.82 3.81 -25.05
C LEU A 67 -13.80 2.74 -26.12
N ASN A 68 -13.84 3.14 -27.40
CA ASN A 68 -13.80 2.21 -28.52
C ASN A 68 -12.44 1.51 -28.64
N ASP A 69 -11.33 2.19 -28.29
CA ASP A 69 -9.98 1.60 -28.20
C ASP A 69 -9.84 0.51 -27.11
N LEU A 70 -10.82 0.36 -26.21
CA LEU A 70 -10.85 -0.75 -25.27
C LEU A 70 -11.16 -2.10 -25.94
N GLY A 71 -11.41 -2.09 -27.25
CA GLY A 71 -11.54 -3.30 -28.06
C GLY A 71 -12.94 -3.95 -28.02
N ALA A 72 -13.95 -3.25 -27.51
CA ALA A 72 -15.34 -3.65 -27.68
C ALA A 72 -16.00 -2.70 -28.70
N PRO A 73 -16.48 -3.21 -29.84
CA PRO A 73 -17.02 -2.37 -30.89
C PRO A 73 -18.28 -1.63 -30.40
N TYR A 74 -18.40 -0.39 -30.82
CA TYR A 74 -19.55 0.47 -30.51
C TYR A 74 -19.87 0.65 -29.02
N LEU A 75 -18.84 0.64 -28.14
CA LEU A 75 -19.02 0.98 -26.72
C LEU A 75 -19.54 2.41 -26.57
N ALA A 76 -19.10 3.33 -27.44
CA ALA A 76 -19.58 4.69 -27.47
C ALA A 76 -20.12 5.03 -28.87
N LEU A 77 -21.37 5.50 -28.89
CA LEU A 77 -22.00 6.02 -30.10
C LEU A 77 -21.96 7.54 -30.04
N ARG A 78 -21.46 8.18 -31.07
CA ARG A 78 -21.36 9.63 -31.18
C ARG A 78 -22.62 10.22 -31.79
N ALA A 79 -23.30 11.08 -31.03
CA ALA A 79 -24.47 11.84 -31.50
C ALA A 79 -24.17 13.34 -31.45
N GLY A 80 -24.97 14.16 -32.12
CA GLY A 80 -24.86 15.61 -32.09
C GLY A 80 -25.05 16.24 -33.48
N ARG A 81 -24.02 16.92 -34.02
CA ARG A 81 -24.08 17.62 -35.29
C ARG A 81 -24.36 16.67 -36.46
N MET A 82 -24.80 17.23 -37.60
CA MET A 82 -25.24 16.47 -38.78
C MET A 82 -24.22 15.40 -39.26
N ASN A 83 -22.93 15.69 -39.17
CA ASN A 83 -21.88 14.73 -39.54
C ASN A 83 -21.88 13.49 -38.62
N TYR A 84 -22.08 13.66 -37.33
CA TYR A 84 -22.17 12.59 -36.37
C TYR A 84 -23.49 11.81 -36.50
N GLN A 85 -24.57 12.49 -36.91
CA GLN A 85 -25.87 11.80 -37.13
C GLN A 85 -25.79 10.80 -38.30
N LYS A 86 -25.06 11.13 -39.36
CA LYS A 86 -24.82 10.21 -40.49
C LYS A 86 -24.01 8.98 -40.03
N GLN A 87 -22.95 9.18 -39.27
CA GLN A 87 -22.15 8.07 -38.69
C GLN A 87 -22.98 7.21 -37.75
N LEU A 88 -23.75 7.84 -36.87
CA LEU A 88 -24.65 7.13 -35.94
C LEU A 88 -25.65 6.28 -36.70
N SER A 89 -26.27 6.81 -37.77
CA SER A 89 -27.24 6.06 -38.61
C SER A 89 -26.59 4.83 -39.26
N LEU A 90 -25.37 4.96 -39.78
CA LEU A 90 -24.62 3.82 -40.33
C LEU A 90 -24.27 2.79 -39.25
N GLN A 91 -23.75 3.23 -38.11
CA GLN A 91 -23.44 2.34 -37.00
C GLN A 91 -24.67 1.59 -36.45
N LEU A 92 -25.82 2.26 -36.38
CA LEU A 92 -27.09 1.62 -35.98
C LEU A 92 -27.59 0.63 -37.05
N GLN A 93 -27.42 0.94 -38.32
CA GLN A 93 -27.77 0.00 -39.41
C GLN A 93 -26.88 -1.25 -39.37
N ASP A 94 -25.57 -1.11 -39.13
CA ASP A 94 -24.64 -2.23 -38.99
C ASP A 94 -24.98 -3.10 -37.78
N LEU A 95 -25.34 -2.48 -36.64
CA LEU A 95 -25.79 -3.18 -35.44
C LEU A 95 -27.09 -3.97 -35.70
N LEU A 96 -28.09 -3.35 -36.35
CA LEU A 96 -29.36 -3.98 -36.66
C LEU A 96 -29.24 -5.08 -37.72
N ALA A 97 -28.27 -4.95 -38.63
CA ALA A 97 -28.00 -5.97 -39.66
C ALA A 97 -27.13 -7.13 -39.15
N GLY A 98 -26.74 -7.13 -37.89
CA GLY A 98 -25.86 -8.16 -37.31
C GLY A 98 -24.45 -8.19 -37.96
N LYS A 99 -24.08 -7.14 -38.69
CA LYS A 99 -22.79 -7.05 -39.40
C LYS A 99 -21.63 -6.71 -38.49
N VAL A 100 -21.86 -6.54 -37.21
CA VAL A 100 -20.80 -6.33 -36.24
C VAL A 100 -20.08 -7.65 -36.03
N GLU A 101 -18.95 -7.84 -36.66
CA GLU A 101 -18.01 -8.90 -36.36
C GLU A 101 -17.57 -8.70 -34.88
N LEU A 102 -18.27 -9.37 -34.01
CA LEU A 102 -17.75 -9.59 -32.66
C LEU A 102 -16.63 -10.58 -32.88
N ASP A 103 -15.36 -10.14 -32.73
CA ASP A 103 -14.15 -10.97 -32.87
C ASP A 103 -14.46 -12.43 -32.51
N GLU A 104 -14.43 -13.33 -33.50
CA GLU A 104 -14.72 -14.78 -33.34
C GLU A 104 -13.69 -15.44 -32.42
N ASP A 105 -12.52 -14.83 -32.26
CA ASP A 105 -11.46 -15.27 -31.34
C ASP A 105 -11.84 -15.25 -29.85
N VAL A 106 -13.10 -14.97 -29.52
CA VAL A 106 -13.59 -14.85 -28.14
C VAL A 106 -14.27 -16.13 -27.63
N ASP A 107 -14.34 -17.20 -28.42
CA ASP A 107 -14.91 -18.48 -27.93
C ASP A 107 -14.06 -19.18 -26.87
N ASP A 108 -12.77 -18.82 -26.74
CA ASP A 108 -11.89 -19.25 -25.66
C ASP A 108 -11.90 -18.29 -24.44
N PHE A 109 -12.59 -17.16 -24.52
CA PHE A 109 -12.73 -16.29 -23.36
C PHE A 109 -13.83 -16.84 -22.43
N ILE A 110 -13.43 -17.76 -21.57
CA ILE A 110 -14.10 -18.07 -20.31
C ILE A 110 -14.69 -16.77 -19.77
N PHE A 111 -15.99 -16.73 -19.57
CA PHE A 111 -16.70 -15.66 -18.85
C PHE A 111 -15.83 -15.21 -17.68
N ALA A 112 -15.22 -14.04 -17.79
CA ALA A 112 -14.45 -13.47 -16.69
C ALA A 112 -15.48 -13.16 -15.59
N ASP A 113 -15.67 -14.11 -14.69
CA ASP A 113 -16.60 -13.99 -13.59
C ASP A 113 -16.20 -12.78 -12.75
N THR A 114 -17.17 -11.98 -12.35
CA THR A 114 -16.97 -10.88 -11.39
C THR A 114 -16.30 -11.38 -10.11
N LYS A 115 -16.44 -12.67 -9.78
CA LYS A 115 -15.77 -13.36 -8.69
C LYS A 115 -14.26 -13.43 -8.89
N ASP A 116 -13.81 -13.78 -10.10
CA ASP A 116 -12.37 -13.82 -10.45
C ASP A 116 -11.74 -12.44 -10.35
N MET A 117 -12.44 -11.40 -10.80
CA MET A 117 -12.00 -10.02 -10.67
C MET A 117 -11.87 -9.62 -9.20
N LYS A 118 -12.85 -9.99 -8.36
CA LYS A 118 -12.82 -9.67 -6.92
C LYS A 118 -11.63 -10.34 -6.24
N GLN A 119 -11.44 -11.64 -6.47
CA GLN A 119 -10.32 -12.40 -5.91
C GLN A 119 -8.97 -11.83 -6.36
N HIS A 120 -8.87 -11.43 -7.63
CA HIS A 120 -7.68 -10.79 -8.17
C HIS A 120 -7.37 -9.45 -7.49
N LEU A 121 -8.40 -8.60 -7.28
CA LEU A 121 -8.27 -7.33 -6.59
C LEU A 121 -7.87 -7.49 -5.12
N ASP A 122 -8.43 -8.47 -4.43
CA ASP A 122 -8.08 -8.74 -3.03
C ASP A 122 -6.62 -9.19 -2.91
N CYS A 123 -6.15 -10.08 -3.78
CA CYS A 123 -4.74 -10.49 -3.84
C CYS A 123 -3.80 -9.32 -4.15
N MET A 124 -4.20 -8.42 -5.06
CA MET A 124 -3.42 -7.22 -5.38
C MET A 124 -3.31 -6.28 -4.18
N ARG A 125 -4.41 -6.03 -3.45
CA ARG A 125 -4.43 -5.21 -2.23
C ARG A 125 -3.55 -5.78 -1.13
N GLU A 126 -3.59 -7.09 -0.93
CA GLU A 126 -2.70 -7.75 0.06
C GLU A 126 -1.23 -7.56 -0.29
N THR A 127 -0.88 -7.68 -1.57
CA THR A 127 0.50 -7.49 -2.04
C THR A 127 0.93 -6.02 -1.91
N GLU A 128 0.07 -5.07 -2.24
CA GLU A 128 0.32 -3.64 -2.05
C GLU A 128 0.52 -3.30 -0.56
N ALA A 129 -0.30 -3.84 0.33
CA ALA A 129 -0.14 -3.65 1.78
C ALA A 129 1.19 -4.21 2.32
N LYS A 130 1.65 -5.36 1.79
CA LYS A 130 2.98 -5.91 2.12
C LYS A 130 4.11 -5.00 1.64
N CYS A 131 4.01 -4.46 0.42
CA CYS A 131 4.98 -3.48 -0.10
C CYS A 131 5.06 -2.23 0.78
N GLU A 132 3.91 -1.64 1.15
CA GLU A 132 3.89 -0.48 2.03
C GLU A 132 4.53 -0.77 3.39
N LYS A 133 4.29 -1.97 3.93
CA LYS A 133 4.91 -2.41 5.18
C LYS A 133 6.42 -2.46 5.06
N ILE A 134 6.96 -3.04 3.97
CA ILE A 134 8.41 -3.11 3.73
C ILE A 134 8.99 -1.69 3.63
N ILE A 135 8.39 -0.81 2.85
CA ILE A 135 8.86 0.57 2.68
C ILE A 135 8.95 1.30 4.03
N LYS A 136 7.94 1.12 4.90
CA LYS A 136 7.96 1.69 6.26
C LYS A 136 9.08 1.11 7.12
N LEU A 137 9.30 -0.20 7.03
CA LEU A 137 10.37 -0.89 7.77
C LEU A 137 11.76 -0.46 7.26
N GLU A 138 11.96 -0.35 5.96
CA GLU A 138 13.22 0.11 5.37
C GLU A 138 13.55 1.55 5.80
N LYS A 139 12.55 2.44 5.80
CA LYS A 139 12.72 3.80 6.31
C LYS A 139 13.13 3.78 7.78
N ALA A 140 12.42 3.06 8.63
CA ALA A 140 12.75 2.94 10.06
C ALA A 140 14.14 2.32 10.29
N TRP A 141 14.55 1.39 9.43
CA TRP A 141 15.88 0.79 9.45
C TRP A 141 16.98 1.82 9.14
N HIS A 142 16.77 2.64 8.08
CA HIS A 142 17.71 3.69 7.70
C HIS A 142 17.86 4.75 8.80
N ASP A 143 16.73 5.22 9.35
CA ASP A 143 16.72 6.22 10.42
C ASP A 143 17.47 5.68 11.65
N LEU A 144 17.11 4.48 12.11
CA LEU A 144 17.74 3.86 13.29
C LEU A 144 19.23 3.53 13.08
N LYS A 145 19.62 3.13 11.87
CA LYS A 145 21.03 2.87 11.52
C LYS A 145 21.86 4.15 11.56
N SER A 146 21.28 5.26 11.12
CA SER A 146 21.92 6.60 11.23
C SER A 146 22.13 6.99 12.68
N ASP A 147 21.09 6.81 13.52
CA ASP A 147 21.16 7.13 14.97
C ASP A 147 22.22 6.28 15.68
N ILE A 148 22.25 4.98 15.40
CA ILE A 148 23.28 4.06 15.96
C ILE A 148 24.69 4.51 15.57
N LYS A 149 24.88 4.93 14.30
CA LYS A 149 26.18 5.41 13.83
C LYS A 149 26.62 6.69 14.57
N GLN A 150 25.69 7.61 14.79
CA GLN A 150 25.97 8.84 15.54
C GLN A 150 26.26 8.54 17.01
N GLN A 151 25.48 7.68 17.65
CA GLN A 151 25.68 7.31 19.05
C GLN A 151 26.95 6.48 19.27
N SER A 152 27.37 5.66 18.32
CA SER A 152 28.60 4.86 18.44
C SER A 152 29.85 5.71 18.67
N ALA A 153 29.86 6.95 18.17
CA ALA A 153 30.94 7.89 18.41
C ALA A 153 30.93 8.42 19.87
N ASN A 154 29.76 8.50 20.49
CA ASN A 154 29.59 9.03 21.84
C ASN A 154 29.76 7.95 22.93
N VAL A 155 29.39 6.71 22.64
CA VAL A 155 29.46 5.59 23.59
C VAL A 155 30.94 5.17 23.84
N GLY A 156 31.78 5.22 22.81
CA GLY A 156 33.19 4.76 22.93
C GLY A 156 33.27 3.25 23.20
N GLU A 157 34.24 2.84 24.03
CA GLU A 157 34.29 1.43 24.49
C GLU A 157 33.23 1.17 25.54
N MET A 158 32.54 0.02 25.39
CA MET A 158 31.53 -0.42 26.36
C MET A 158 32.20 -0.97 27.61
N GLU A 159 31.87 -0.40 28.73
CA GLU A 159 32.51 -0.71 30.01
C GLU A 159 31.78 -1.88 30.72
N TYR A 160 30.46 -1.84 30.73
CA TYR A 160 29.62 -2.77 31.50
C TYR A 160 29.02 -3.88 30.65
N ILE A 161 28.60 -3.59 29.42
CA ILE A 161 27.90 -4.57 28.54
C ILE A 161 28.88 -5.15 27.53
N LYS A 162 29.59 -6.23 27.90
CA LYS A 162 30.64 -6.87 27.07
C LYS A 162 30.18 -8.06 26.26
N HIS A 163 28.91 -8.49 26.41
CA HIS A 163 28.32 -9.64 25.72
C HIS A 163 26.94 -9.32 25.14
N PRO A 164 26.47 -10.07 24.13
CA PRO A 164 25.13 -9.89 23.57
C PRO A 164 24.06 -10.19 24.61
N LEU A 165 23.11 -9.27 24.76
CA LEU A 165 21.97 -9.43 25.66
C LEU A 165 20.73 -9.90 24.91
N LYS A 166 19.92 -10.76 25.56
CA LYS A 166 18.57 -11.10 25.12
C LYS A 166 17.59 -9.97 25.49
N LYS A 167 16.46 -9.91 24.81
CA LYS A 167 15.46 -8.88 25.10
C LYS A 167 15.00 -8.91 26.57
N SER A 168 14.77 -10.09 27.13
CA SER A 168 14.39 -10.26 28.54
C SER A 168 15.44 -9.77 29.53
N GLU A 169 16.71 -9.88 29.16
CA GLU A 169 17.82 -9.37 29.96
C GLU A 169 17.90 -7.83 29.89
N ILE A 170 17.69 -7.24 28.70
CA ILE A 170 17.58 -5.80 28.51
C ILE A 170 16.44 -5.22 29.35
N ASP A 171 15.26 -5.84 29.27
CA ASP A 171 14.08 -5.40 30.04
C ASP A 171 14.36 -5.52 31.57
N SER A 172 14.99 -6.61 32.00
CA SER A 172 15.37 -6.80 33.41
C SER A 172 16.41 -5.78 33.90
N ILE A 173 17.40 -5.42 33.08
CA ILE A 173 18.39 -4.40 33.44
C ILE A 173 17.72 -3.03 33.56
N ASN A 174 16.79 -2.67 32.66
CA ASN A 174 16.03 -1.43 32.74
C ASN A 174 15.24 -1.33 34.05
N ASP A 175 14.55 -2.40 34.45
CA ASP A 175 13.79 -2.44 35.70
C ASP A 175 14.73 -2.29 36.93
N VAL A 176 15.89 -2.94 36.88
CA VAL A 176 16.89 -2.83 37.95
C VAL A 176 17.46 -1.42 38.04
N ILE A 177 17.85 -0.80 36.90
CA ILE A 177 18.36 0.58 36.89
C ILE A 177 17.30 1.54 37.44
N LYS A 178 16.04 1.38 37.06
CA LYS A 178 14.93 2.18 37.57
C LYS A 178 14.82 2.04 39.09
N THR A 179 14.81 0.78 39.60
CA THR A 179 14.73 0.51 41.02
C THR A 179 15.89 1.09 41.81
N LEU A 180 17.14 0.98 41.30
CA LEU A 180 18.31 1.54 41.92
C LEU A 180 18.24 3.08 41.94
N SER A 181 17.82 3.72 40.85
CA SER A 181 17.68 5.18 40.77
C SER A 181 16.61 5.72 41.73
N ASP A 182 15.42 5.08 41.73
CA ASP A 182 14.30 5.46 42.62
C ASP A 182 14.66 5.33 44.12
N ASN A 183 15.55 4.41 44.45
CA ASN A 183 15.99 4.15 45.82
C ASN A 183 17.21 5.00 46.25
N MET A 184 17.92 5.63 45.32
CA MET A 184 19.03 6.55 45.69
C MET A 184 18.51 7.79 46.45
N GLU A 185 17.25 8.19 46.16
CA GLU A 185 16.63 9.32 46.85
C GLU A 185 15.96 8.92 48.19
N LYS A 186 15.87 7.63 48.49
CA LYS A 186 15.19 7.10 49.70
C LYS A 186 16.18 6.56 50.73
N SER A 187 16.19 7.13 51.92
CA SER A 187 16.94 6.61 53.03
C SER A 187 16.11 5.61 53.86
N GLY A 188 16.58 4.34 53.98
CA GLY A 188 15.91 3.33 54.82
C GLY A 188 16.46 1.92 54.64
N LEU A 189 16.27 1.06 55.65
CA LEU A 189 16.74 -0.34 55.60
C LEU A 189 16.13 -1.16 54.45
N PHE A 190 14.87 -0.93 54.12
CA PHE A 190 14.21 -1.58 52.99
C PHE A 190 14.83 -1.19 51.66
N ALA A 191 15.19 0.07 51.46
CA ALA A 191 15.89 0.54 50.26
C ALA A 191 17.25 -0.14 50.10
N SER A 192 18.01 -0.31 51.20
CA SER A 192 19.29 -1.03 51.22
C SER A 192 19.15 -2.50 50.79
N PHE A 193 18.14 -3.24 51.30
CA PHE A 193 17.91 -4.62 50.91
C PHE A 193 17.46 -4.76 49.46
N ALA A 194 16.56 -3.88 48.97
CA ALA A 194 16.13 -3.86 47.61
C ALA A 194 17.28 -3.57 46.65
N ASN A 195 18.14 -2.59 47.00
CA ASN A 195 19.34 -2.27 46.23
C ASN A 195 20.33 -3.44 46.18
N MET A 196 20.50 -4.19 47.27
CA MET A 196 21.38 -5.35 47.32
C MET A 196 20.89 -6.52 46.45
N SER A 197 19.58 -6.75 46.39
CA SER A 197 18.97 -7.73 45.52
C SER A 197 19.09 -7.33 44.03
N SER A 198 18.74 -6.10 43.72
CA SER A 198 18.82 -5.53 42.38
C SER A 198 20.25 -5.50 41.84
N LEU A 199 21.22 -5.14 42.71
CA LEU A 199 22.64 -5.14 42.36
C LEU A 199 23.17 -6.57 42.09
N ARG A 200 22.75 -7.58 42.87
CA ARG A 200 23.12 -8.96 42.58
C ARG A 200 22.57 -9.45 41.25
N GLN A 201 21.32 -9.10 40.92
CA GLN A 201 20.70 -9.43 39.65
C GLN A 201 21.46 -8.76 38.49
N LEU A 202 21.79 -7.47 38.61
CA LEU A 202 22.56 -6.72 37.62
C LEU A 202 23.94 -7.35 37.38
N LYS A 203 24.70 -7.61 38.45
CA LYS A 203 26.03 -8.24 38.36
C LYS A 203 25.99 -9.61 37.70
N LYS A 204 24.94 -10.39 37.97
CA LYS A 204 24.72 -11.70 37.35
C LYS A 204 24.42 -11.60 35.86
N ILE A 205 23.52 -10.68 35.44
CA ILE A 205 23.16 -10.50 34.02
C ILE A 205 24.35 -9.95 33.23
N LEU A 206 25.06 -8.96 33.77
CA LEU A 206 26.21 -8.33 33.10
C LEU A 206 27.52 -9.14 33.22
N ASN A 207 27.53 -10.17 34.07
CA ASN A 207 28.72 -10.97 34.38
C ASN A 207 29.89 -10.14 34.85
N ILE A 208 29.62 -9.15 35.71
CA ILE A 208 30.64 -8.26 36.32
C ILE A 208 30.70 -8.51 37.83
N LYS A 209 31.93 -8.42 38.39
CA LYS A 209 32.16 -8.62 39.83
C LYS A 209 31.99 -7.33 40.61
N ASP A 210 32.55 -6.23 40.07
CA ASP A 210 32.60 -4.95 40.73
C ASP A 210 31.74 -3.95 39.98
N PHE A 211 30.70 -3.45 40.62
CA PHE A 211 29.84 -2.37 40.17
C PHE A 211 29.42 -1.56 41.40
N GLU A 212 29.75 -0.29 41.40
CA GLU A 212 29.37 0.64 42.44
C GLU A 212 28.14 1.42 42.00
N VAL A 213 27.14 1.52 42.90
CA VAL A 213 25.88 2.21 42.61
C VAL A 213 26.09 3.71 42.83
N GLU A 214 26.66 4.34 41.82
CA GLU A 214 26.85 5.79 41.74
C GLU A 214 26.05 6.35 40.55
N PRO A 215 25.61 7.63 40.62
CA PRO A 215 24.88 8.27 39.52
C PRO A 215 25.59 8.15 38.17
N GLU A 216 26.91 8.40 38.15
CA GLU A 216 27.73 8.36 36.94
C GLU A 216 27.76 6.96 36.30
N ASN A 217 27.92 5.90 37.12
CA ASN A 217 27.95 4.52 36.68
C ASN A 217 26.60 4.08 36.15
N LEU A 218 25.50 4.50 36.77
CA LEU A 218 24.14 4.22 36.32
C LEU A 218 23.84 4.94 35.00
N ASP A 219 24.26 6.20 34.86
CA ASP A 219 24.05 6.94 33.61
C ASP A 219 24.88 6.35 32.46
N ARG A 220 26.12 5.95 32.77
CA ARG A 220 26.95 5.23 31.77
C ARG A 220 26.30 3.93 31.32
N LEU A 221 25.81 3.12 32.27
CA LEU A 221 25.13 1.87 31.97
C LEU A 221 23.84 2.10 31.18
N ARG A 222 23.09 3.18 31.45
CA ARG A 222 21.89 3.56 30.64
C ARG A 222 22.28 3.84 29.20
N VAL A 223 23.31 4.62 28.96
CA VAL A 223 23.79 4.94 27.61
C VAL A 223 24.17 3.67 26.84
N GLU A 224 24.92 2.76 27.50
CA GLU A 224 25.27 1.46 26.88
C GLU A 224 24.06 0.60 26.59
N LEU A 225 23.07 0.56 27.50
CA LEU A 225 21.85 -0.21 27.37
C LEU A 225 20.96 0.33 26.25
N ASP A 226 20.83 1.65 26.13
CA ASP A 226 20.10 2.29 25.04
C ASP A 226 20.72 1.95 23.69
N PHE A 227 22.03 1.98 23.58
CA PHE A 227 22.75 1.60 22.38
C PHE A 227 22.51 0.13 21.98
N ILE A 228 22.57 -0.79 22.96
CA ILE A 228 22.26 -2.21 22.74
C ILE A 228 20.80 -2.40 22.36
N THR A 229 19.89 -1.67 22.99
CA THR A 229 18.44 -1.72 22.70
C THR A 229 18.18 -1.28 21.25
N GLN A 230 18.84 -0.23 20.77
CA GLN A 230 18.73 0.21 19.39
C GLN A 230 19.29 -0.83 18.41
N LYS A 231 20.44 -1.42 18.70
CA LYS A 231 20.98 -2.53 17.89
C LYS A 231 20.05 -3.73 17.85
N TRP A 232 19.40 -4.06 18.96
CA TRP A 232 18.40 -5.13 19.01
C TRP A 232 17.17 -4.80 18.15
N LYS A 233 16.66 -3.55 18.23
CA LYS A 233 15.57 -3.06 17.38
C LYS A 233 15.93 -3.15 15.90
N LEU A 234 17.15 -2.76 15.53
CA LEU A 234 17.63 -2.82 14.14
C LEU A 234 17.60 -4.27 13.61
N ARG A 235 18.15 -5.22 14.36
CA ARG A 235 18.13 -6.65 14.00
C ARG A 235 16.71 -7.20 13.86
N LYS A 236 15.80 -6.74 14.72
CA LYS A 236 14.37 -7.12 14.62
C LYS A 236 13.75 -6.60 13.33
N ILE A 237 13.98 -5.34 12.98
CA ILE A 237 13.51 -4.75 11.70
C ILE A 237 14.07 -5.53 10.51
N GLU A 238 15.36 -5.87 10.51
CA GLU A 238 16.00 -6.69 9.46
C GLU A 238 15.31 -8.05 9.31
N SER A 239 15.04 -8.73 10.44
CA SER A 239 14.31 -10.00 10.43
C SER A 239 12.88 -9.83 9.90
N ASP A 240 12.19 -8.76 10.26
CA ASP A 240 10.83 -8.49 9.81
C ASP A 240 10.77 -8.16 8.30
N ILE A 241 11.76 -7.45 7.77
CA ILE A 241 11.91 -7.22 6.32
C ILE A 241 12.12 -8.56 5.61
N GLN A 242 13.05 -9.39 6.08
CA GLN A 242 13.31 -10.70 5.47
C GLN A 242 12.08 -11.62 5.47
N LYS A 243 11.29 -11.63 6.56
CA LYS A 243 10.06 -12.42 6.65
C LYS A 243 8.94 -11.91 5.75
N THR A 244 8.89 -10.61 5.51
CA THR A 244 7.83 -10.01 4.68
C THR A 244 8.06 -10.28 3.21
N GLY A 245 9.33 -10.42 2.76
CA GLY A 245 9.71 -10.80 1.40
C GLY A 245 10.53 -9.72 0.69
N ASN A 246 10.75 -9.93 -0.61
CA ASN A 246 11.55 -9.02 -1.43
C ASN A 246 10.66 -7.98 -2.10
N LEU A 247 10.91 -6.70 -1.81
CA LEU A 247 10.14 -5.57 -2.35
C LEU A 247 10.13 -5.54 -3.89
N HIS A 248 11.27 -5.79 -4.54
CA HIS A 248 11.37 -5.76 -6.00
C HIS A 248 10.49 -6.84 -6.65
N VAL A 249 10.50 -8.06 -6.10
CA VAL A 249 9.67 -9.16 -6.58
C VAL A 249 8.19 -8.83 -6.42
N MET A 250 7.79 -8.27 -5.28
CA MET A 250 6.40 -7.87 -5.04
C MET A 250 5.95 -6.75 -5.96
N MET A 251 6.80 -5.75 -6.22
CA MET A 251 6.49 -4.68 -7.17
C MET A 251 6.29 -5.20 -8.59
N GLU A 252 7.08 -6.19 -9.02
CA GLU A 252 6.89 -6.82 -10.32
C GLU A 252 5.59 -7.65 -10.36
N GLN A 253 5.27 -8.37 -9.30
CA GLN A 253 3.97 -9.05 -9.18
C GLN A 253 2.80 -8.07 -9.29
N ILE A 254 2.86 -6.91 -8.63
CA ILE A 254 1.84 -5.87 -8.73
C ILE A 254 1.71 -5.37 -10.18
N ARG A 255 2.82 -5.16 -10.89
CA ARG A 255 2.78 -4.77 -12.31
C ARG A 255 2.07 -5.80 -13.18
N GLN A 256 2.38 -7.07 -12.98
CA GLN A 256 1.71 -8.17 -13.70
C GLN A 256 0.23 -8.25 -13.34
N MET A 257 -0.12 -8.10 -12.06
CA MET A 257 -1.50 -8.07 -11.59
C MET A 257 -2.28 -6.91 -12.20
N LYS A 258 -1.68 -5.71 -12.32
CA LYS A 258 -2.32 -4.55 -12.98
C LYS A 258 -2.55 -4.79 -14.47
N ARG A 259 -1.64 -5.48 -15.17
CA ARG A 259 -1.88 -5.89 -16.57
C ARG A 259 -3.04 -6.86 -16.67
N LYS A 260 -3.07 -7.90 -15.84
CA LYS A 260 -4.17 -8.87 -15.78
C LYS A 260 -5.50 -8.21 -15.43
N GLN A 261 -5.52 -7.27 -14.48
CA GLN A 261 -6.71 -6.48 -14.15
C GLN A 261 -7.28 -5.75 -15.37
N LYS A 262 -6.41 -5.13 -16.18
CA LYS A 262 -6.82 -4.45 -17.40
C LYS A 262 -7.50 -5.43 -18.37
N THR A 263 -6.89 -6.58 -18.62
CA THR A 263 -7.45 -7.63 -19.51
C THR A 263 -8.80 -8.12 -18.99
N LEU A 264 -8.91 -8.45 -17.71
CA LEU A 264 -10.17 -8.88 -17.10
C LEU A 264 -11.28 -7.82 -17.23
N ALA A 265 -10.95 -6.55 -16.99
CA ALA A 265 -11.92 -5.46 -17.12
C ALA A 265 -12.40 -5.28 -18.57
N ILE A 266 -11.53 -5.44 -19.56
CA ILE A 266 -11.87 -5.39 -20.98
C ILE A 266 -12.78 -6.58 -21.34
N ASN A 267 -12.48 -7.78 -20.85
CA ASN A 267 -13.28 -8.98 -21.11
C ASN A 267 -14.70 -8.86 -20.54
N ILE A 268 -14.83 -8.31 -19.32
CA ILE A 268 -16.14 -8.03 -18.72
C ILE A 268 -16.92 -7.03 -19.60
N LEU A 269 -16.28 -5.96 -20.08
CA LEU A 269 -16.94 -5.00 -20.97
C LEU A 269 -17.39 -5.65 -22.28
N LYS A 270 -16.57 -6.50 -22.87
CA LYS A 270 -16.92 -7.24 -24.12
C LYS A 270 -18.09 -8.17 -23.88
N SER A 271 -18.11 -8.95 -22.79
CA SER A 271 -19.20 -9.87 -22.47
C SER A 271 -20.52 -9.15 -22.21
N THR A 272 -20.49 -8.08 -21.40
CA THR A 272 -21.69 -7.25 -21.14
C THR A 272 -22.23 -6.63 -22.43
N ARG A 273 -21.35 -6.18 -23.32
CA ARG A 273 -21.78 -5.63 -24.61
C ARG A 273 -22.42 -6.67 -25.53
N ARG A 274 -21.90 -7.90 -25.57
CA ARG A 274 -22.50 -9.00 -26.32
C ARG A 274 -23.91 -9.33 -25.86
N GLU A 275 -24.12 -9.40 -24.54
CA GLU A 275 -25.45 -9.63 -23.96
C GLU A 275 -26.43 -8.52 -24.29
N ALA A 276 -25.97 -7.27 -24.35
CA ALA A 276 -26.81 -6.12 -24.69
C ALA A 276 -27.16 -6.02 -26.19
N ILE A 277 -26.43 -6.71 -27.08
CA ILE A 277 -26.68 -6.73 -28.54
C ILE A 277 -27.55 -7.93 -28.94
N LYS A 278 -27.58 -9.02 -28.16
CA LYS A 278 -28.51 -10.13 -28.34
C LYS A 278 -29.95 -9.73 -28.02
#